data_845c0f93cf5adf9d223dc4abd60f759c
#
_entry.id   845c0f93cf5adf9d223dc4abd60f759c
#
_cell.length_a   1.000
_cell.length_b   1.000
_cell.length_c   1.000
_cell.angle_alpha   90.00
_cell.angle_beta   90.00
_cell.angle_gamma   90.00
#
_symmetry.space_group_name_H-M   'P 1'
#
loop_
_entity.id
_entity.type
_entity.pdbx_description
1 polymer ?
#
loop_
_entity_poly.entity_id
_entity_poly.type
_entity_poly.pdbx_seq_one_letter_code
_entity_poly.pdbx_strand_id
1 'polypeptide(L)' 'MEDVKHICVVCGHEHDEDLEGRWEDLGDDFLCPECGCGKDEYYDI' A
#
# COMPACT_ATOMS: atom_id res chain seq x y z
N MET A 1 12.99 11.50 -10.28
CA MET A 1 11.77 10.75 -10.09
C MET A 1 11.63 10.29 -8.70
N GLU A 2 10.45 10.34 -8.25
CA GLU A 2 10.14 9.93 -6.91
C GLU A 2 9.69 8.50 -6.91
N ASP A 3 10.34 7.68 -6.16
CA ASP A 3 9.94 6.31 -5.98
C ASP A 3 9.43 6.14 -4.57
N VAL A 4 8.29 6.72 -4.33
CA VAL A 4 7.70 6.61 -3.02
C VAL A 4 7.15 5.21 -2.82
N LYS A 5 7.52 4.59 -1.72
CA LYS A 5 7.03 3.25 -1.39
C LYS A 5 6.05 3.35 -0.25
N HIS A 6 5.00 2.58 -0.36
CA HIS A 6 3.95 2.55 0.67
C HIS A 6 4.07 1.25 1.42
N ILE A 7 4.30 1.34 2.72
CA ILE A 7 4.57 0.17 3.56
C ILE A 7 3.47 0.06 4.61
N CYS A 8 2.91 -1.13 4.72
CA CYS A 8 1.92 -1.40 5.74
C CYS A 8 2.59 -1.40 7.12
N VAL A 9 2.10 -0.59 8.05
CA VAL A 9 2.72 -0.50 9.36
C VAL A 9 2.41 -1.72 10.23
N VAL A 10 1.42 -2.51 9.84
CA VAL A 10 0.99 -3.65 10.63
C VAL A 10 1.83 -4.88 10.32
N CYS A 11 1.97 -5.21 9.04
CA CYS A 11 2.70 -6.43 8.66
C CYS A 11 3.97 -6.16 7.89
N GLY A 12 4.19 -4.91 7.48
CA GLY A 12 5.40 -4.57 6.74
C GLY A 12 5.33 -4.88 5.25
N HIS A 13 4.13 -5.15 4.73
CA HIS A 13 3.98 -5.44 3.31
C HIS A 13 4.28 -4.19 2.49
N GLU A 14 5.11 -4.34 1.48
CA GLU A 14 5.44 -3.26 0.58
C GLU A 14 4.51 -3.31 -0.62
N HIS A 15 3.82 -2.21 -0.89
CA HIS A 15 2.89 -2.15 -2.00
C HIS A 15 3.64 -2.26 -3.32
N ASP A 16 3.19 -3.15 -4.18
CA ASP A 16 3.80 -3.38 -5.48
C ASP A 16 2.83 -2.94 -6.56
N GLU A 17 3.16 -1.84 -7.22
CA GLU A 17 2.26 -1.28 -8.22
C GLU A 17 2.14 -2.15 -9.46
N ASP A 18 3.14 -2.98 -9.71
CA ASP A 18 3.07 -3.90 -10.84
C ASP A 18 2.08 -5.02 -10.61
N LEU A 19 1.94 -5.45 -9.37
CA LEU A 19 1.05 -6.57 -9.04
C LEU A 19 -0.30 -6.10 -8.53
N GLU A 20 -0.32 -5.00 -7.78
CA GLU A 20 -1.53 -4.58 -7.10
C GLU A 20 -2.16 -3.34 -7.72
N GLY A 21 -1.48 -2.74 -8.69
CA GLY A 21 -1.98 -1.54 -9.31
C GLY A 21 -1.40 -0.30 -8.67
N ARG A 22 -1.60 0.83 -9.34
CA ARG A 22 -1.02 2.08 -8.87
C ARG A 22 -1.70 2.52 -7.59
N TRP A 23 -0.88 3.03 -6.67
CA TRP A 23 -1.39 3.43 -5.37
C TRP A 23 -2.52 4.43 -5.48
N GLU A 24 -2.38 5.41 -6.36
CA GLU A 24 -3.40 6.44 -6.49
C GLU A 24 -4.67 5.95 -7.15
N ASP A 25 -4.62 4.79 -7.82
CA ASP A 25 -5.80 4.19 -8.41
C ASP A 25 -6.59 3.37 -7.41
N LEU A 26 -6.00 3.08 -6.26
CA LEU A 26 -6.66 2.31 -5.24
C LEU A 26 -7.65 3.19 -4.48
N GLY A 27 -8.83 2.65 -4.22
CA GLY A 27 -9.84 3.38 -3.48
C GLY A 27 -9.61 3.31 -1.98
N ASP A 28 -10.49 3.95 -1.24
CA ASP A 28 -10.41 3.94 0.22
C ASP A 28 -10.69 2.56 0.78
N ASP A 29 -11.30 1.70 -0.02
CA ASP A 29 -11.65 0.36 0.42
C ASP A 29 -10.52 -0.64 0.16
N PHE A 30 -9.38 -0.17 -0.31
CA PHE A 30 -8.23 -1.05 -0.51
C PHE A 30 -7.75 -1.60 0.83
N LEU A 31 -7.47 -2.90 0.83
CA LEU A 31 -6.97 -3.56 2.03
C LEU A 31 -5.67 -4.26 1.72
N CYS A 32 -4.79 -4.29 2.72
CA CYS A 32 -3.51 -4.97 2.59
C CYS A 32 -3.76 -6.47 2.35
N PRO A 33 -3.16 -7.05 1.31
CA PRO A 33 -3.38 -8.46 1.02
C PRO A 33 -2.74 -9.40 2.04
N GLU A 34 -1.87 -8.86 2.88
CA GLU A 34 -1.19 -9.70 3.86
C GLU A 34 -1.93 -9.72 5.20
N CYS A 35 -2.34 -8.56 5.68
CA CYS A 35 -2.97 -8.48 6.99
C CYS A 35 -4.36 -7.86 6.95
N GLY A 36 -4.75 -7.25 5.85
CA GLY A 36 -6.08 -6.72 5.71
C GLY A 36 -6.29 -5.32 6.25
N CYS A 37 -5.22 -4.60 6.58
CA CYS A 37 -5.37 -3.24 7.06
C CYS A 37 -5.67 -2.30 5.89
N GLY A 38 -6.22 -1.14 6.20
CA GLY A 38 -6.58 -0.18 5.18
C GLY A 38 -5.42 0.69 4.74
N LYS A 39 -5.69 1.57 3.77
CA LYS A 39 -4.65 2.45 3.25
C LYS A 39 -4.10 3.39 4.31
N ASP A 40 -4.93 3.76 5.27
CA ASP A 40 -4.48 4.68 6.31
C ASP A 40 -3.50 4.01 7.27
N GLU A 41 -3.31 2.71 7.15
CA GLU A 41 -2.31 2.00 7.93
C GLU A 41 -0.98 1.90 7.16
N TYR A 42 -0.91 2.50 5.99
CA TYR A 42 0.32 2.54 5.22
C TYR A 42 1.06 3.85 5.46
N TYR A 43 2.36 3.79 5.36
CA TYR A 43 3.17 5.01 5.41
C TYR A 43 4.11 5.01 4.21
N ASP A 44 4.53 6.19 3.79
CA ASP A 44 5.42 6.31 2.63
C ASP A 44 6.83 6.65 3.09
N ILE A 45 7.77 6.07 2.40
CA ILE A 45 9.19 6.32 2.68
C ILE A 45 9.89 6.82 1.43
#